data_50d315699344dab442b3c9d000aa0441
#
_entry.id   50d315699344dab442b3c9d000aa0441
#
_cell.length_a   1.000
_cell.length_b   1.000
_cell.length_c   1.000
_cell.angle_alpha   90.00
_cell.angle_beta   90.00
_cell.angle_gamma   90.00
#
_symmetry.space_group_name_H-M   'P 1'
#
loop_
_entity.id
_entity.type
_entity.pdbx_description
1 polymer ?
#
loop_
_entity_poly.entity_id
_entity_poly.type
_entity_poly.pdbx_seq_one_letter_code
_entity_poly.pdbx_strand_id
1 'polypeptide(L)'
;MAFVGSLRIGVLGAAAIAPSALIKPAREVDGVTIAGVAARDRGRAARFAAKYEIKTVFDDYQQLVDSDEIDAVYVPLPNGLHGVWTLRALDAGKHVLCEKPFTANADEATSVAAAAAASDRVVMEAFHYRYHPLADRVLQLIDEGAIGTVRQVEARMCFPLPKFSDIRYNLGLAGGAMMDAGCYAVHALRTFGPGQPSVTSARAKLHGPEVDRAMDVTFAYPNGATGRVITSMWSARLLDISLRVLGDTGSINVFNYAAPHIYHRLTVRSGGRRHHEKVPGAATYTCQLRAFRDAIADGGPVRTDAADAVHTMALIDAAYRAAGLTPRRPTVRNA
;
A
#
# COMPACT_ATOMS: atom_id res chain seq x y z
N MET A 1 27.17 -6.78 -6.04
CA MET A 1 27.90 -7.00 -4.78
C MET A 1 26.92 -7.40 -3.71
N ALA A 2 27.09 -8.51 -3.02
CA ALA A 2 26.25 -8.88 -1.88
C ALA A 2 26.37 -7.79 -0.80
N PHE A 3 25.24 -7.36 -0.28
CA PHE A 3 25.19 -6.33 0.77
C PHE A 3 25.81 -6.89 2.05
N VAL A 4 27.06 -6.51 2.34
CA VAL A 4 27.80 -6.94 3.55
C VAL A 4 27.52 -5.91 4.64
N GLY A 5 26.49 -6.15 5.45
CA GLY A 5 26.17 -5.26 6.58
C GLY A 5 24.68 -5.26 6.93
N SER A 6 24.31 -4.43 7.89
CA SER A 6 22.89 -4.15 8.21
C SER A 6 22.35 -3.05 7.33
N LEU A 7 21.18 -3.26 6.70
CA LEU A 7 20.44 -2.26 5.94
C LEU A 7 20.00 -1.12 6.88
N ARG A 8 20.55 0.07 6.70
CA ARG A 8 20.31 1.25 7.53
C ARG A 8 19.14 2.06 6.96
N ILE A 9 18.00 2.02 7.62
CA ILE A 9 16.78 2.69 7.17
C ILE A 9 16.56 4.00 7.92
N GLY A 10 16.38 5.09 7.17
CA GLY A 10 15.92 6.39 7.66
C GLY A 10 14.40 6.53 7.56
N VAL A 11 13.79 7.19 8.54
CA VAL A 11 12.33 7.40 8.60
C VAL A 11 11.99 8.87 8.31
N LEU A 12 11.27 9.12 7.22
CA LEU A 12 10.77 10.45 6.87
C LEU A 12 9.44 10.74 7.58
N GLY A 13 9.53 11.38 8.74
CA GLY A 13 8.38 11.75 9.57
C GLY A 13 8.18 10.86 10.79
N ALA A 14 7.90 11.48 11.93
CA ALA A 14 7.47 10.81 13.16
C ALA A 14 6.00 10.37 13.04
N ALA A 15 5.71 9.49 12.06
CA ALA A 15 4.36 9.06 11.72
C ALA A 15 3.84 8.00 12.70
N ALA A 16 2.53 8.03 12.98
CA ALA A 16 1.89 7.10 13.90
C ALA A 16 1.95 5.64 13.43
N ILE A 17 2.09 5.40 12.12
CA ILE A 17 2.17 4.06 11.55
C ILE A 17 3.58 3.44 11.68
N ALA A 18 4.64 4.26 11.69
CA ALA A 18 6.01 3.79 11.62
C ALA A 18 6.40 2.77 12.72
N PRO A 19 5.91 2.86 13.96
CA PRO A 19 6.21 1.86 14.98
C PRO A 19 5.73 0.45 14.62
N SER A 20 4.54 0.32 14.06
CA SER A 20 3.97 -0.98 13.68
C SER A 20 4.41 -1.44 12.30
N ALA A 21 4.61 -0.50 11.38
CA ALA A 21 4.93 -0.83 9.98
C ALA A 21 6.43 -1.07 9.74
N LEU A 22 7.30 -0.48 10.55
CA LEU A 22 8.74 -0.58 10.35
C LEU A 22 9.53 -0.93 11.62
N ILE A 23 9.35 -0.18 12.73
CA ILE A 23 10.26 -0.29 13.88
C ILE A 23 10.16 -1.66 14.57
N LYS A 24 8.94 -2.14 14.83
CA LYS A 24 8.74 -3.49 15.40
C LYS A 24 9.22 -4.59 14.44
N PRO A 25 8.83 -4.57 13.14
CA PRO A 25 9.37 -5.50 12.15
C PRO A 25 10.89 -5.52 12.06
N ALA A 26 11.56 -4.36 12.17
CA ALA A 26 13.03 -4.28 12.12
C ALA A 26 13.73 -5.00 13.30
N ARG A 27 13.03 -5.21 14.41
CA ARG A 27 13.54 -6.04 15.53
C ARG A 27 13.41 -7.56 15.28
N GLU A 28 12.62 -7.95 14.29
CA GLU A 28 12.32 -9.35 13.91
C GLU A 28 13.01 -9.78 12.61
N VAL A 29 13.58 -8.83 11.87
CA VAL A 29 14.25 -9.06 10.59
C VAL A 29 15.73 -8.79 10.74
N ASP A 30 16.53 -9.86 10.75
CA ASP A 30 17.97 -9.75 10.83
C ASP A 30 18.56 -8.91 9.69
N GLY A 31 19.62 -8.16 9.99
CA GLY A 31 20.28 -7.33 9.00
C GLY A 31 19.53 -6.04 8.64
N VAL A 32 18.59 -5.58 9.48
CA VAL A 32 17.91 -4.28 9.33
C VAL A 32 18.11 -3.44 10.58
N THR A 33 18.38 -2.15 10.40
CA THR A 33 18.55 -1.18 11.49
C THR A 33 17.83 0.12 11.15
N ILE A 34 17.13 0.70 12.11
CA ILE A 34 16.57 2.05 11.98
C ILE A 34 17.65 3.04 12.40
N ALA A 35 18.32 3.63 11.42
CA ALA A 35 19.50 4.45 11.65
C ALA A 35 19.15 5.88 12.04
N GLY A 36 18.03 6.43 11.52
CA GLY A 36 17.68 7.80 11.82
C GLY A 36 16.23 8.17 11.54
N VAL A 37 15.84 9.34 12.02
CA VAL A 37 14.52 9.92 11.78
C VAL A 37 14.64 11.43 11.56
N ALA A 38 13.83 11.95 10.65
CA ALA A 38 13.61 13.38 10.47
C ALA A 38 12.11 13.69 10.55
N ALA A 39 11.73 14.87 11.02
CA ALA A 39 10.36 15.37 10.96
C ALA A 39 10.37 16.89 10.80
N ARG A 40 9.26 17.47 10.31
CA ARG A 40 9.07 18.93 10.20
C ARG A 40 9.29 19.70 11.49
N ASP A 41 8.95 19.08 12.59
CA ASP A 41 9.22 19.56 13.95
C ASP A 41 10.32 18.69 14.54
N ARG A 42 11.50 19.25 14.72
CA ARG A 42 12.68 18.57 15.24
C ARG A 42 12.44 18.03 16.68
N GLY A 43 11.69 18.77 17.50
CA GLY A 43 11.32 18.31 18.84
C GLY A 43 10.42 17.07 18.80
N ARG A 44 9.52 16.98 17.82
CA ARG A 44 8.72 15.77 17.56
C ARG A 44 9.60 14.60 17.11
N ALA A 45 10.56 14.84 16.22
CA ALA A 45 11.52 13.81 15.81
C ALA A 45 12.36 13.33 17.00
N ALA A 46 12.85 14.23 17.86
CA ALA A 46 13.63 13.88 19.04
C ALA A 46 12.82 13.04 20.04
N ARG A 47 11.58 13.42 20.32
CA ARG A 47 10.70 12.61 21.21
C ARG A 47 10.41 11.22 20.62
N PHE A 48 10.23 11.15 19.29
CA PHE A 48 10.02 9.89 18.60
C PHE A 48 11.28 9.02 18.67
N ALA A 49 12.45 9.59 18.40
CA ALA A 49 13.73 8.90 18.47
C ALA A 49 14.01 8.34 19.87
N ALA A 50 13.82 9.16 20.92
CA ALA A 50 13.99 8.74 22.30
C ALA A 50 13.06 7.58 22.67
N LYS A 51 11.79 7.62 22.23
CA LYS A 51 10.79 6.58 22.52
C LYS A 51 11.12 5.23 21.87
N TYR A 52 11.74 5.25 20.70
CA TYR A 52 11.98 4.05 19.90
C TYR A 52 13.45 3.69 19.76
N GLU A 53 14.33 4.36 20.52
CA GLU A 53 15.77 4.10 20.60
C GLU A 53 16.49 4.30 19.25
N ILE A 54 16.01 5.28 18.46
CA ILE A 54 16.66 5.67 17.20
C ILE A 54 17.80 6.63 17.54
N LYS A 55 19.02 6.31 17.07
CA LYS A 55 20.21 7.04 17.47
C LYS A 55 20.31 8.43 16.88
N THR A 56 20.00 8.59 15.60
CA THR A 56 20.22 9.84 14.88
C THR A 56 18.91 10.58 14.60
N VAL A 57 18.90 11.87 14.93
CA VAL A 57 17.81 12.80 14.59
C VAL A 57 18.36 13.85 13.64
N PHE A 58 17.87 13.80 12.39
CA PHE A 58 18.23 14.76 11.37
C PHE A 58 17.38 16.03 11.49
N ASP A 59 17.93 17.17 11.05
CA ASP A 59 17.26 18.46 11.16
C ASP A 59 16.05 18.58 10.23
N ASP A 60 16.16 18.01 9.02
CA ASP A 60 15.10 17.96 8.03
C ASP A 60 15.15 16.67 7.20
N TYR A 61 14.19 16.51 6.30
CA TYR A 61 14.10 15.34 5.43
C TYR A 61 15.24 15.24 4.43
N GLN A 62 15.73 16.38 3.91
CA GLN A 62 16.78 16.40 2.91
C GLN A 62 18.11 15.94 3.52
N GLN A 63 18.44 16.46 4.71
CA GLN A 63 19.64 16.02 5.42
C GLN A 63 19.64 14.51 5.69
N LEU A 64 18.48 13.93 6.03
CA LEU A 64 18.38 12.48 6.20
C LEU A 64 18.61 11.74 4.88
N VAL A 65 18.00 12.21 3.80
CA VAL A 65 18.09 11.57 2.47
C VAL A 65 19.52 11.64 1.93
N ASP A 66 20.22 12.76 2.13
CA ASP A 66 21.59 12.98 1.64
C ASP A 66 22.67 12.28 2.48
N SER A 67 22.30 11.74 3.65
CA SER A 67 23.26 11.12 4.58
C SER A 67 23.81 9.78 4.10
N ASP A 68 25.13 9.61 4.16
CA ASP A 68 25.81 8.34 3.90
C ASP A 68 25.57 7.28 4.99
N GLU A 69 24.94 7.67 6.12
CA GLU A 69 24.54 6.74 7.17
C GLU A 69 23.22 6.02 6.86
N ILE A 70 22.56 6.36 5.75
CA ILE A 70 21.26 5.84 5.32
C ILE A 70 21.42 5.12 3.99
N ASP A 71 20.97 3.87 3.92
CA ASP A 71 20.95 3.06 2.69
C ASP A 71 19.58 3.07 2.02
N ALA A 72 18.53 3.15 2.83
CA ALA A 72 17.15 3.16 2.38
C ALA A 72 16.31 4.15 3.19
N VAL A 73 15.24 4.66 2.59
CA VAL A 73 14.26 5.51 3.29
C VAL A 73 12.88 4.86 3.32
N TYR A 74 12.24 4.97 4.49
CA TYR A 74 10.82 4.69 4.64
C TYR A 74 10.05 6.01 4.60
N VAL A 75 9.00 6.06 3.75
CA VAL A 75 8.25 7.29 3.44
C VAL A 75 6.82 7.21 3.95
N PRO A 76 6.55 7.33 5.27
CA PRO A 76 5.20 7.36 5.86
C PRO A 76 4.66 8.79 5.96
N LEU A 77 4.84 9.58 4.93
CA LEU A 77 4.36 10.96 4.84
C LEU A 77 2.88 11.01 4.45
N PRO A 78 2.22 12.17 4.45
CA PRO A 78 0.92 12.33 3.77
C PRO A 78 1.00 11.97 2.27
N ASN A 79 -0.07 11.39 1.73
CA ASN A 79 -0.12 10.84 0.36
C ASN A 79 0.46 11.76 -0.72
N GLY A 80 0.13 13.04 -0.67
CA GLY A 80 0.62 14.03 -1.66
C GLY A 80 2.12 14.35 -1.58
N LEU A 81 2.85 13.77 -0.64
CA LEU A 81 4.30 13.93 -0.48
C LEU A 81 5.09 12.66 -0.83
N HIS A 82 4.42 11.54 -1.10
CA HIS A 82 5.08 10.27 -1.35
C HIS A 82 5.97 10.33 -2.58
N GLY A 83 5.44 10.76 -3.73
CA GLY A 83 6.19 10.79 -4.98
C GLY A 83 7.38 11.75 -4.92
N VAL A 84 7.19 12.96 -4.38
CA VAL A 84 8.27 13.95 -4.24
C VAL A 84 9.45 13.39 -3.43
N TRP A 85 9.18 12.79 -2.28
CA TRP A 85 10.24 12.27 -1.42
C TRP A 85 10.84 10.95 -1.93
N THR A 86 10.06 10.16 -2.67
CA THR A 86 10.58 8.99 -3.38
C THR A 86 11.57 9.40 -4.48
N LEU A 87 11.24 10.42 -5.28
CA LEU A 87 12.15 10.94 -6.30
C LEU A 87 13.45 11.49 -5.69
N ARG A 88 13.36 12.33 -4.64
CA ARG A 88 14.55 12.84 -3.95
C ARG A 88 15.43 11.75 -3.37
N ALA A 89 14.82 10.69 -2.83
CA ALA A 89 15.55 9.54 -2.32
C ALA A 89 16.27 8.77 -3.43
N LEU A 90 15.64 8.59 -4.58
CA LEU A 90 16.27 7.98 -5.76
C LEU A 90 17.41 8.82 -6.29
N ASP A 91 17.25 10.14 -6.39
CA ASP A 91 18.29 11.08 -6.81
C ASP A 91 19.53 11.01 -5.87
N ALA A 92 19.30 10.80 -4.57
CA ALA A 92 20.35 10.58 -3.58
C ALA A 92 20.86 9.12 -3.51
N GLY A 93 20.46 8.27 -4.45
CA GLY A 93 20.91 6.88 -4.52
C GLY A 93 20.40 5.97 -3.40
N LYS A 94 19.23 6.26 -2.80
CA LYS A 94 18.64 5.47 -1.71
C LYS A 94 17.59 4.48 -2.24
N HIS A 95 17.51 3.29 -1.64
CA HIS A 95 16.36 2.42 -1.78
C HIS A 95 15.14 3.01 -1.07
N VAL A 96 13.93 2.69 -1.52
CA VAL A 96 12.70 3.31 -1.00
C VAL A 96 11.64 2.28 -0.66
N LEU A 97 11.16 2.31 0.60
CA LEU A 97 9.90 1.72 1.02
C LEU A 97 8.88 2.84 1.19
N CYS A 98 7.99 3.00 0.21
CA CYS A 98 6.99 4.07 0.20
C CYS A 98 5.65 3.58 0.73
N GLU A 99 5.04 4.30 1.67
CA GLU A 99 3.66 4.00 2.09
C GLU A 99 2.67 4.13 0.94
N LYS A 100 1.60 3.37 1.07
CA LYS A 100 0.47 3.42 0.15
C LYS A 100 -0.47 4.61 0.46
N PRO A 101 -1.16 5.16 -0.53
CA PRO A 101 -0.99 4.94 -1.97
C PRO A 101 0.36 5.50 -2.43
N PHE A 102 0.91 4.91 -3.48
CA PHE A 102 2.29 5.20 -3.94
C PHE A 102 2.57 6.68 -4.17
N THR A 103 1.62 7.37 -4.79
CA THR A 103 1.72 8.79 -5.16
C THR A 103 0.35 9.47 -5.05
N ALA A 104 0.28 10.76 -5.39
CA ALA A 104 -1.00 11.47 -5.43
C ALA A 104 -1.87 11.07 -6.63
N ASN A 105 -1.27 10.73 -7.78
CA ASN A 105 -1.95 10.35 -9.02
C ASN A 105 -1.07 9.50 -9.93
N ALA A 106 -1.62 9.07 -11.06
CA ALA A 106 -0.94 8.20 -12.02
C ALA A 106 0.22 8.88 -12.76
N ASP A 107 0.14 10.17 -13.02
CA ASP A 107 1.20 10.91 -13.71
C ASP A 107 2.46 10.99 -12.82
N GLU A 108 2.27 11.27 -11.52
CA GLU A 108 3.35 11.24 -10.55
C GLU A 108 3.92 9.82 -10.39
N ALA A 109 3.06 8.78 -10.36
CA ALA A 109 3.49 7.39 -10.30
C ALA A 109 4.33 7.00 -11.51
N THR A 110 3.95 7.44 -12.70
CA THR A 110 4.70 7.22 -13.95
C THR A 110 6.08 7.87 -13.88
N SER A 111 6.17 9.09 -13.35
CA SER A 111 7.44 9.79 -13.16
C SER A 111 8.36 9.06 -12.18
N VAL A 112 7.81 8.58 -11.06
CA VAL A 112 8.56 7.79 -10.08
C VAL A 112 9.00 6.44 -10.66
N ALA A 113 8.12 5.76 -11.42
CA ALA A 113 8.47 4.50 -12.06
C ALA A 113 9.59 4.65 -13.09
N ALA A 114 9.58 5.73 -13.87
CA ALA A 114 10.66 6.04 -14.80
C ALA A 114 12.00 6.28 -14.09
N ALA A 115 12.00 7.03 -12.99
CA ALA A 115 13.19 7.26 -12.18
C ALA A 115 13.69 5.98 -11.52
N ALA A 116 12.78 5.14 -11.00
CA ALA A 116 13.13 3.83 -10.43
C ALA A 116 13.77 2.90 -11.47
N ALA A 117 13.21 2.84 -12.68
CA ALA A 117 13.74 2.04 -13.78
C ALA A 117 15.11 2.52 -14.29
N ALA A 118 15.40 3.81 -14.16
CA ALA A 118 16.70 4.41 -14.53
C ALA A 118 17.76 4.24 -13.42
N SER A 119 17.39 3.75 -12.25
CA SER A 119 18.26 3.53 -11.10
C SER A 119 18.45 2.03 -10.85
N ASP A 120 19.50 1.68 -10.10
CA ASP A 120 19.73 0.34 -9.56
C ASP A 120 19.10 0.19 -8.15
N ARG A 121 18.22 1.10 -7.77
CA ARG A 121 17.61 1.13 -6.43
C ARG A 121 16.29 0.38 -6.41
N VAL A 122 16.05 -0.31 -5.31
CA VAL A 122 14.78 -0.97 -5.04
C VAL A 122 13.76 0.08 -4.59
N VAL A 123 12.61 0.13 -5.26
CA VAL A 123 11.44 0.90 -4.85
C VAL A 123 10.28 -0.05 -4.63
N MET A 124 9.71 -0.03 -3.43
CA MET A 124 8.59 -0.89 -3.02
C MET A 124 7.44 -0.07 -2.45
N GLU A 125 6.23 -0.22 -3.00
CA GLU A 125 5.01 0.29 -2.38
C GLU A 125 4.59 -0.62 -1.22
N ALA A 126 4.21 -0.02 -0.09
CA ALA A 126 3.96 -0.73 1.16
C ALA A 126 2.58 -1.41 1.24
N PHE A 127 2.22 -2.21 0.23
CA PHE A 127 1.09 -3.12 0.33
C PHE A 127 1.48 -4.40 1.10
N HIS A 128 1.70 -4.25 2.38
CA HIS A 128 2.23 -5.30 3.26
C HIS A 128 1.48 -6.64 3.19
N TYR A 129 0.16 -6.64 2.93
CA TYR A 129 -0.64 -7.85 2.83
C TYR A 129 -0.19 -8.77 1.66
N ARG A 130 0.39 -8.18 0.59
CA ARG A 130 0.82 -8.91 -0.61
C ARG A 130 1.96 -9.88 -0.34
N TYR A 131 2.69 -9.66 0.73
CA TYR A 131 3.84 -10.47 1.17
C TYR A 131 3.49 -11.53 2.21
N HIS A 132 2.23 -11.57 2.68
CA HIS A 132 1.79 -12.59 3.62
C HIS A 132 1.37 -13.86 2.87
N PRO A 133 1.68 -15.08 3.37
CA PRO A 133 1.33 -16.37 2.73
C PRO A 133 -0.15 -16.51 2.33
N LEU A 134 -1.07 -15.82 3.01
CA LEU A 134 -2.48 -15.83 2.64
C LEU A 134 -2.74 -15.35 1.21
N ALA A 135 -2.01 -14.31 0.77
CA ALA A 135 -2.16 -13.79 -0.60
C ALA A 135 -1.70 -14.83 -1.63
N ASP A 136 -0.58 -15.50 -1.36
CA ASP A 136 -0.06 -16.57 -2.23
C ASP A 136 -1.01 -17.78 -2.26
N ARG A 137 -1.60 -18.14 -1.11
CA ARG A 137 -2.59 -19.23 -1.05
C ARG A 137 -3.85 -18.94 -1.88
N VAL A 138 -4.34 -17.69 -1.84
CA VAL A 138 -5.50 -17.29 -2.67
C VAL A 138 -5.16 -17.39 -4.16
N LEU A 139 -4.00 -16.90 -4.58
CA LEU A 139 -3.53 -17.02 -5.96
C LEU A 139 -3.39 -18.50 -6.37
N GLN A 140 -2.76 -19.30 -5.56
CA GLN A 140 -2.62 -20.74 -5.79
C GLN A 140 -3.98 -21.42 -6.02
N LEU A 141 -4.99 -21.12 -5.18
CA LEU A 141 -6.34 -21.68 -5.34
C LEU A 141 -7.00 -21.25 -6.67
N ILE A 142 -6.73 -20.03 -7.13
CA ILE A 142 -7.21 -19.53 -8.43
C ILE A 142 -6.49 -20.27 -9.57
N ASP A 143 -5.18 -20.38 -9.50
CA ASP A 143 -4.32 -20.97 -10.53
C ASP A 143 -4.56 -22.50 -10.65
N GLU A 144 -4.81 -23.18 -9.54
CA GLU A 144 -5.20 -24.60 -9.50
C GLU A 144 -6.61 -24.86 -10.04
N GLY A 145 -7.36 -23.81 -10.39
CA GLY A 145 -8.73 -23.93 -10.88
C GLY A 145 -9.76 -24.34 -9.85
N ALA A 146 -9.48 -24.16 -8.55
CA ALA A 146 -10.36 -24.59 -7.45
C ALA A 146 -11.78 -24.01 -7.54
N ILE A 147 -11.96 -22.90 -8.23
CA ILE A 147 -13.25 -22.21 -8.43
C ILE A 147 -13.66 -22.13 -9.91
N GLY A 148 -12.90 -22.79 -10.79
CA GLY A 148 -13.06 -22.64 -12.26
C GLY A 148 -12.63 -21.27 -12.76
N THR A 149 -13.23 -20.82 -13.87
CA THR A 149 -12.92 -19.52 -14.47
C THR A 149 -13.46 -18.37 -13.62
N VAL A 150 -12.60 -17.41 -13.25
CA VAL A 150 -13.02 -16.23 -12.48
C VAL A 150 -14.03 -15.39 -13.26
N ARG A 151 -15.17 -15.11 -12.65
CA ARG A 151 -16.29 -14.32 -13.20
C ARG A 151 -16.49 -13.00 -12.47
N GLN A 152 -16.13 -12.93 -11.19
CA GLN A 152 -16.27 -11.70 -10.42
C GLN A 152 -15.21 -11.61 -9.33
N VAL A 153 -14.67 -10.41 -9.12
CA VAL A 153 -13.84 -10.08 -7.96
C VAL A 153 -14.46 -8.89 -7.22
N GLU A 154 -14.68 -9.03 -5.93
CA GLU A 154 -15.12 -7.94 -5.07
C GLU A 154 -14.13 -7.76 -3.92
N ALA A 155 -13.62 -6.54 -3.77
CA ALA A 155 -12.73 -6.17 -2.66
C ALA A 155 -13.34 -5.00 -1.88
N ARG A 156 -13.29 -5.11 -0.55
CA ARG A 156 -13.82 -4.10 0.36
C ARG A 156 -12.76 -3.69 1.37
N MET A 157 -12.69 -2.39 1.61
CA MET A 157 -11.86 -1.80 2.64
C MET A 157 -12.64 -0.68 3.32
N CYS A 158 -13.37 -1.03 4.36
CA CYS A 158 -14.21 -0.11 5.13
C CYS A 158 -13.80 -0.15 6.59
N PHE A 159 -13.55 1.01 7.18
CA PHE A 159 -13.26 1.18 8.61
C PHE A 159 -13.79 2.53 9.10
N PRO A 160 -14.15 2.67 10.40
CA PRO A 160 -14.66 3.92 10.92
C PRO A 160 -13.53 4.89 11.24
N LEU A 161 -13.54 6.07 10.64
CA LEU A 161 -12.68 7.20 10.95
C LEU A 161 -13.54 8.47 11.18
N PRO A 162 -14.15 8.63 12.37
CA PRO A 162 -15.05 9.74 12.64
C PRO A 162 -14.34 11.07 12.88
N LYS A 163 -13.02 11.08 12.96
CA LYS A 163 -12.21 12.28 13.17
C LYS A 163 -12.01 13.02 11.83
N PHE A 164 -12.93 13.88 11.49
CA PHE A 164 -12.92 14.63 10.21
C PHE A 164 -11.78 15.66 10.08
N SER A 165 -11.07 15.98 11.16
CA SER A 165 -9.82 16.76 11.12
C SER A 165 -8.56 15.91 10.81
N ASP A 166 -8.71 14.60 10.55
CA ASP A 166 -7.61 13.76 10.15
C ASP A 166 -7.09 14.14 8.76
N ILE A 167 -5.79 13.94 8.54
CA ILE A 167 -5.13 14.26 7.26
C ILE A 167 -5.76 13.55 6.07
N ARG A 168 -6.39 12.40 6.29
CA ARG A 168 -7.10 11.62 5.26
C ARG A 168 -8.33 12.32 4.69
N TYR A 169 -8.84 13.35 5.36
CA TYR A 169 -9.91 14.23 4.86
C TYR A 169 -9.38 15.54 4.28
N ASN A 170 -8.06 15.70 4.15
CA ASN A 170 -7.44 16.91 3.63
C ASN A 170 -7.10 16.76 2.14
N LEU A 171 -7.81 17.47 1.27
CA LEU A 171 -7.57 17.46 -0.18
C LEU A 171 -6.15 17.89 -0.55
N GLY A 172 -5.60 18.92 0.11
CA GLY A 172 -4.26 19.43 -0.12
C GLY A 172 -3.12 18.45 0.24
N LEU A 173 -3.46 17.36 0.94
CA LEU A 173 -2.56 16.26 1.25
C LEU A 173 -2.89 14.99 0.47
N ALA A 174 -3.67 15.11 -0.61
CA ALA A 174 -4.18 14.02 -1.43
C ALA A 174 -5.02 13.00 -0.63
N GLY A 175 -5.84 13.49 0.32
CA GLY A 175 -6.74 12.65 1.11
C GLY A 175 -7.97 12.19 0.33
N GLY A 176 -8.70 11.24 0.91
CA GLY A 176 -9.93 10.63 0.41
C GLY A 176 -9.98 9.14 0.72
N ALA A 177 -11.19 8.59 0.82
CA ALA A 177 -11.37 7.17 1.12
C ALA A 177 -10.80 6.27 0.03
N MET A 178 -10.87 6.69 -1.24
CA MET A 178 -10.29 5.94 -2.35
C MET A 178 -8.76 5.89 -2.25
N MET A 179 -8.12 6.98 -1.83
CA MET A 179 -6.68 7.03 -1.60
C MET A 179 -6.26 6.15 -0.42
N ASP A 180 -6.86 6.35 0.76
CA ASP A 180 -6.37 5.74 2.00
C ASP A 180 -6.79 4.28 2.21
N ALA A 181 -8.03 3.96 1.84
CA ALA A 181 -8.63 2.64 1.98
C ALA A 181 -8.78 1.94 0.63
N GLY A 182 -9.28 2.67 -0.37
CA GLY A 182 -9.59 2.14 -1.69
C GLY A 182 -8.37 1.60 -2.44
N CYS A 183 -7.19 2.19 -2.24
CA CYS A 183 -5.95 1.69 -2.84
C CYS A 183 -5.70 0.21 -2.52
N TYR A 184 -5.96 -0.26 -1.29
CA TYR A 184 -5.88 -1.67 -0.93
C TYR A 184 -6.86 -2.53 -1.73
N ALA A 185 -8.11 -2.07 -1.85
CA ALA A 185 -9.15 -2.83 -2.54
C ALA A 185 -8.93 -2.85 -4.06
N VAL A 186 -8.44 -1.75 -4.65
CA VAL A 186 -8.06 -1.68 -6.07
C VAL A 186 -6.86 -2.59 -6.36
N HIS A 187 -5.81 -2.53 -5.52
CA HIS A 187 -4.65 -3.41 -5.66
C HIS A 187 -5.05 -4.89 -5.49
N ALA A 188 -5.92 -5.23 -4.52
CA ALA A 188 -6.41 -6.60 -4.34
C ALA A 188 -7.25 -7.07 -5.55
N LEU A 189 -8.09 -6.20 -6.09
CA LEU A 189 -8.90 -6.50 -7.28
C LEU A 189 -8.01 -6.79 -8.50
N ARG A 190 -6.91 -6.06 -8.69
CA ARG A 190 -5.90 -6.34 -9.73
C ARG A 190 -5.13 -7.64 -9.45
N THR A 191 -4.71 -7.85 -8.20
CA THR A 191 -3.89 -9.01 -7.81
C THR A 191 -4.64 -10.33 -7.99
N PHE A 192 -5.93 -10.38 -7.65
CA PHE A 192 -6.72 -11.61 -7.64
C PHE A 192 -7.70 -11.71 -8.81
N GLY A 193 -7.68 -10.75 -9.73
CA GLY A 193 -8.52 -10.71 -10.91
C GLY A 193 -7.88 -11.35 -12.14
N PRO A 194 -8.69 -11.66 -13.18
CA PRO A 194 -8.22 -12.31 -14.38
C PRO A 194 -7.63 -11.33 -15.40
N GLY A 195 -6.68 -10.50 -14.99
CA GLY A 195 -6.01 -9.50 -15.84
C GLY A 195 -6.21 -8.06 -15.37
N GLN A 196 -5.87 -7.10 -16.22
CA GLN A 196 -5.99 -5.68 -15.91
C GLN A 196 -7.43 -5.20 -16.13
N PRO A 197 -8.12 -4.69 -15.11
CA PRO A 197 -9.48 -4.20 -15.24
C PRO A 197 -9.52 -2.74 -15.74
N SER A 198 -10.69 -2.32 -16.20
CA SER A 198 -11.02 -0.92 -16.48
C SER A 198 -12.23 -0.48 -15.64
N VAL A 199 -12.26 0.80 -15.22
CA VAL A 199 -13.39 1.37 -14.48
C VAL A 199 -14.57 1.56 -15.43
N THR A 200 -15.76 1.10 -15.02
CA THR A 200 -17.02 1.27 -15.77
C THR A 200 -17.95 2.28 -15.14
N SER A 201 -17.98 2.39 -13.82
CA SER A 201 -18.71 3.44 -13.10
C SER A 201 -18.16 3.63 -11.69
N ALA A 202 -18.39 4.82 -11.12
CA ALA A 202 -18.07 5.10 -9.73
C ALA A 202 -19.11 6.04 -9.09
N ARG A 203 -19.35 5.86 -7.78
CA ARG A 203 -20.22 6.73 -6.98
C ARG A 203 -19.53 7.07 -5.68
N ALA A 204 -19.29 8.36 -5.44
CA ALA A 204 -18.67 8.86 -4.21
C ALA A 204 -19.71 9.38 -3.22
N LYS A 205 -19.43 9.21 -1.92
CA LYS A 205 -20.05 9.98 -0.83
C LYS A 205 -18.99 10.93 -0.30
N LEU A 206 -19.26 12.22 -0.37
CA LEU A 206 -18.30 13.25 -0.06
C LEU A 206 -18.31 13.68 1.42
N HIS A 207 -17.16 14.15 1.86
CA HIS A 207 -16.96 15.01 3.02
C HIS A 207 -16.36 16.33 2.51
N GLY A 208 -17.17 17.39 2.44
CA GLY A 208 -16.81 18.61 1.73
C GLY A 208 -16.87 18.46 0.20
N PRO A 209 -16.45 19.46 -0.57
CA PRO A 209 -16.75 19.55 -2.00
C PRO A 209 -16.06 18.49 -2.87
N GLU A 210 -14.87 18.01 -2.50
CA GLU A 210 -14.10 17.11 -3.37
C GLU A 210 -13.46 15.92 -2.65
N VAL A 211 -13.62 15.80 -1.32
CA VAL A 211 -13.02 14.69 -0.57
C VAL A 211 -14.04 13.58 -0.39
N ASP A 212 -13.80 12.43 -0.98
CA ASP A 212 -14.61 11.24 -0.79
C ASP A 212 -14.37 10.65 0.61
N ARG A 213 -15.46 10.35 1.32
CA ARG A 213 -15.45 9.56 2.56
C ARG A 213 -15.87 8.12 2.37
N ALA A 214 -16.44 7.81 1.21
CA ALA A 214 -16.73 6.47 0.74
C ALA A 214 -16.89 6.48 -0.79
N MET A 215 -16.54 5.36 -1.44
CA MET A 215 -16.70 5.18 -2.87
C MET A 215 -17.10 3.73 -3.19
N ASP A 216 -17.94 3.57 -4.20
CA ASP A 216 -18.36 2.29 -4.78
C ASP A 216 -18.04 2.35 -6.27
N VAL A 217 -17.14 1.46 -6.73
CA VAL A 217 -16.61 1.46 -8.09
C VAL A 217 -16.83 0.10 -8.72
N THR A 218 -17.31 0.10 -9.96
CA THR A 218 -17.43 -1.12 -10.78
C THR A 218 -16.38 -1.15 -11.87
N PHE A 219 -15.96 -2.36 -12.21
CA PHE A 219 -14.91 -2.62 -13.19
C PHE A 219 -15.32 -3.73 -14.16
N ALA A 220 -14.73 -3.72 -15.33
CA ALA A 220 -14.78 -4.81 -16.30
C ALA A 220 -13.38 -5.34 -16.60
N TYR A 221 -13.26 -6.66 -16.75
CA TYR A 221 -12.04 -7.31 -17.20
C TYR A 221 -12.14 -7.69 -18.69
N PRO A 222 -11.01 -7.84 -19.39
CA PRO A 222 -11.00 -8.19 -20.81
C PRO A 222 -11.71 -9.51 -21.14
N ASN A 223 -11.74 -10.45 -20.22
CA ASN A 223 -12.41 -11.76 -20.37
C ASN A 223 -13.93 -11.73 -20.07
N GLY A 224 -14.52 -10.55 -19.84
CA GLY A 224 -15.93 -10.36 -19.50
C GLY A 224 -16.27 -10.53 -18.01
N ALA A 225 -15.29 -10.84 -17.16
CA ALA A 225 -15.50 -10.84 -15.71
C ALA A 225 -15.76 -9.42 -15.19
N THR A 226 -16.39 -9.31 -14.03
CA THR A 226 -16.71 -8.04 -13.40
C THR A 226 -15.90 -7.83 -12.11
N GLY A 227 -15.61 -6.57 -11.80
CA GLY A 227 -14.96 -6.16 -10.57
C GLY A 227 -15.80 -5.17 -9.77
N ARG A 228 -15.66 -5.16 -8.46
CA ARG A 228 -16.25 -4.15 -7.59
C ARG A 228 -15.35 -3.81 -6.42
N VAL A 229 -15.14 -2.53 -6.21
CA VAL A 229 -14.44 -2.00 -5.04
C VAL A 229 -15.41 -1.19 -4.20
N ILE A 230 -15.47 -1.47 -2.90
CA ILE A 230 -16.23 -0.67 -1.93
C ILE A 230 -15.27 -0.20 -0.87
N THR A 231 -15.12 1.11 -0.75
CA THR A 231 -14.26 1.74 0.26
C THR A 231 -15.01 2.73 1.10
N SER A 232 -14.66 2.83 2.39
CA SER A 232 -15.28 3.79 3.29
C SER A 232 -14.41 4.07 4.50
N MET A 233 -14.24 5.35 4.82
CA MET A 233 -13.72 5.83 6.10
C MET A 233 -14.84 6.24 7.06
N TRP A 234 -16.06 6.54 6.52
CA TRP A 234 -17.25 6.85 7.32
C TRP A 234 -18.53 6.65 6.51
N SER A 235 -19.22 5.55 6.78
CA SER A 235 -20.53 5.23 6.19
C SER A 235 -21.31 4.28 7.09
N ALA A 236 -22.46 3.79 6.63
CA ALA A 236 -23.21 2.72 7.31
C ALA A 236 -22.44 1.39 7.40
N ARG A 237 -21.39 1.19 6.61
CA ARG A 237 -20.44 0.08 6.72
C ARG A 237 -19.32 0.49 7.67
N LEU A 238 -19.36 0.03 8.90
CA LEU A 238 -18.38 0.42 9.91
C LEU A 238 -17.06 -0.35 9.78
N LEU A 239 -17.14 -1.68 9.62
CA LEU A 239 -15.93 -2.52 9.45
C LEU A 239 -16.24 -3.66 8.47
N ASP A 240 -15.59 -3.61 7.30
CA ASP A 240 -15.70 -4.67 6.31
C ASP A 240 -14.40 -4.67 5.47
N ILE A 241 -13.49 -5.56 5.84
CA ILE A 241 -12.22 -5.77 5.14
C ILE A 241 -12.29 -7.16 4.54
N SER A 242 -12.74 -7.26 3.29
CA SER A 242 -13.02 -8.56 2.67
C SER A 242 -12.66 -8.60 1.19
N LEU A 243 -12.29 -9.80 0.75
CA LEU A 243 -12.07 -10.16 -0.65
C LEU A 243 -12.97 -11.33 -0.99
N ARG A 244 -13.66 -11.25 -2.11
CA ARG A 244 -14.44 -12.34 -2.68
C ARG A 244 -14.05 -12.54 -4.14
N VAL A 245 -13.66 -13.75 -4.50
CA VAL A 245 -13.45 -14.18 -5.88
C VAL A 245 -14.51 -15.24 -6.19
N LEU A 246 -15.33 -14.99 -7.19
CA LEU A 246 -16.38 -15.88 -7.66
C LEU A 246 -15.96 -16.45 -9.02
N GLY A 247 -15.88 -17.75 -9.11
CA GLY A 247 -15.71 -18.48 -10.35
C GLY A 247 -17.02 -19.15 -10.78
N ASP A 248 -16.99 -19.81 -11.94
CA ASP A 248 -18.17 -20.51 -12.48
C ASP A 248 -18.49 -21.83 -11.75
N THR A 249 -17.53 -22.41 -11.03
CA THR A 249 -17.72 -23.65 -10.26
C THR A 249 -17.54 -23.49 -8.75
N GLY A 250 -17.17 -22.30 -8.27
CA GLY A 250 -16.89 -22.09 -6.85
C GLY A 250 -16.65 -20.65 -6.44
N SER A 251 -16.20 -20.46 -5.20
CA SER A 251 -15.84 -19.15 -4.68
C SER A 251 -14.77 -19.20 -3.60
N ILE A 252 -13.95 -18.17 -3.55
CA ILE A 252 -13.00 -17.88 -2.47
C ILE A 252 -13.48 -16.62 -1.75
N ASN A 253 -13.58 -16.68 -0.41
CA ASN A 253 -13.95 -15.53 0.41
C ASN A 253 -12.92 -15.38 1.52
N VAL A 254 -12.33 -14.21 1.63
CA VAL A 254 -11.36 -13.86 2.66
C VAL A 254 -11.89 -12.70 3.49
N PHE A 255 -12.07 -12.92 4.78
CA PHE A 255 -12.27 -11.85 5.74
C PHE A 255 -10.91 -11.38 6.27
N ASN A 256 -10.71 -10.08 6.35
CA ASN A 256 -9.47 -9.39 6.77
C ASN A 256 -8.23 -9.84 5.98
N TYR A 257 -8.29 -9.64 4.67
CA TYR A 257 -7.13 -9.90 3.80
C TYR A 257 -5.98 -8.93 4.04
N ALA A 258 -6.24 -7.73 4.58
CA ALA A 258 -5.23 -6.69 4.76
C ALA A 258 -4.31 -6.94 5.97
N ALA A 259 -4.84 -7.46 7.08
CA ALA A 259 -4.06 -7.76 8.28
C ALA A 259 -4.31 -9.19 8.80
N PRO A 260 -4.05 -10.22 7.97
CA PRO A 260 -4.41 -11.62 8.27
C PRO A 260 -3.71 -12.21 9.49
N HIS A 261 -2.56 -11.68 9.87
CA HIS A 261 -1.82 -12.11 11.05
C HIS A 261 -2.55 -11.81 12.37
N ILE A 262 -3.45 -10.82 12.41
CA ILE A 262 -4.28 -10.52 13.59
C ILE A 262 -5.41 -11.54 13.68
N TYR A 263 -6.15 -11.69 12.59
CA TYR A 263 -7.22 -12.65 12.40
C TYR A 263 -7.62 -12.67 10.94
N HIS A 264 -7.85 -13.86 10.38
CA HIS A 264 -8.45 -14.00 9.06
C HIS A 264 -9.35 -15.25 9.00
N ARG A 265 -10.23 -15.26 8.02
CA ARG A 265 -11.00 -16.45 7.66
C ARG A 265 -11.01 -16.61 6.15
N LEU A 266 -10.29 -17.61 5.66
CA LEU A 266 -10.35 -18.06 4.29
C LEU A 266 -11.42 -19.15 4.18
N THR A 267 -12.40 -18.95 3.31
CA THR A 267 -13.46 -19.92 3.01
C THR A 267 -13.43 -20.22 1.53
N VAL A 268 -13.27 -21.49 1.20
CA VAL A 268 -13.30 -21.99 -0.18
C VAL A 268 -14.55 -22.82 -0.38
N ARG A 269 -15.26 -22.56 -1.48
CA ARG A 269 -16.34 -23.42 -1.99
C ARG A 269 -15.92 -23.94 -3.34
N SER A 270 -15.83 -25.25 -3.48
CA SER A 270 -15.39 -25.94 -4.69
C SER A 270 -16.04 -27.31 -4.77
N GLY A 271 -16.53 -27.72 -5.94
CA GLY A 271 -17.16 -29.00 -6.16
C GLY A 271 -18.34 -29.29 -5.21
N GLY A 272 -19.16 -28.29 -4.89
CA GLY A 272 -20.29 -28.41 -3.94
C GLY A 272 -19.90 -28.47 -2.46
N ARG A 273 -18.62 -28.52 -2.14
CA ARG A 273 -18.10 -28.57 -0.77
C ARG A 273 -17.66 -27.18 -0.30
N ARG A 274 -17.78 -26.96 1.02
CA ARG A 274 -17.28 -25.76 1.68
C ARG A 274 -16.28 -26.16 2.76
N HIS A 275 -15.11 -25.54 2.74
CA HIS A 275 -14.13 -25.70 3.80
C HIS A 275 -13.52 -24.35 4.21
N HIS A 276 -12.88 -24.34 5.36
CA HIS A 276 -12.16 -23.19 5.89
C HIS A 276 -10.68 -23.55 5.99
N GLU A 277 -9.85 -22.61 5.59
CA GLU A 277 -8.40 -22.72 5.72
C GLU A 277 -7.88 -21.65 6.68
N LYS A 278 -6.89 -22.02 7.47
CA LYS A 278 -6.07 -21.10 8.24
C LYS A 278 -4.67 -21.10 7.64
N VAL A 279 -4.21 -19.94 7.23
CA VAL A 279 -2.88 -19.79 6.62
C VAL A 279 -1.98 -19.08 7.62
N PRO A 280 -1.08 -19.78 8.32
CA PRO A 280 -0.17 -19.18 9.27
C PRO A 280 0.84 -18.29 8.56
N GLY A 281 1.35 -17.26 9.26
CA GLY A 281 2.37 -16.36 8.76
C GLY A 281 2.82 -15.38 9.85
N ALA A 282 3.99 -14.78 9.65
CA ALA A 282 4.44 -13.68 10.47
C ALA A 282 3.56 -12.44 10.23
N ALA A 283 3.76 -11.39 11.03
CA ALA A 283 3.08 -10.13 10.81
C ALA A 283 3.33 -9.62 9.39
N THR A 284 2.30 -9.08 8.73
CA THR A 284 2.37 -8.67 7.32
C THR A 284 3.48 -7.66 7.06
N TYR A 285 3.72 -6.75 8.01
CA TYR A 285 4.82 -5.78 7.93
C TYR A 285 6.20 -6.43 8.07
N THR A 286 6.31 -7.49 8.87
CA THR A 286 7.55 -8.28 8.98
C THR A 286 7.82 -9.04 7.68
N CYS A 287 6.78 -9.61 7.06
CA CYS A 287 6.90 -10.25 5.74
C CYS A 287 7.35 -9.23 4.67
N GLN A 288 6.75 -8.03 4.65
CA GLN A 288 7.12 -6.97 3.73
C GLN A 288 8.56 -6.50 3.92
N LEU A 289 8.96 -6.22 5.16
CA LEU A 289 10.32 -5.73 5.44
C LEU A 289 11.38 -6.79 5.10
N ARG A 290 11.09 -8.07 5.34
CA ARG A 290 11.96 -9.17 4.89
C ARG A 290 12.10 -9.17 3.37
N ALA A 291 10.99 -9.10 2.64
CA ALA A 291 11.02 -9.05 1.17
C ALA A 291 11.75 -7.81 0.63
N PHE A 292 11.62 -6.65 1.29
CA PHE A 292 12.34 -5.44 0.92
C PHE A 292 13.85 -5.59 1.13
N ARG A 293 14.27 -6.12 2.29
CA ARG A 293 15.68 -6.42 2.58
C ARG A 293 16.24 -7.42 1.56
N ASP A 294 15.53 -8.53 1.30
CA ASP A 294 15.97 -9.58 0.39
C ASP A 294 16.09 -9.07 -1.05
N ALA A 295 15.19 -8.21 -1.48
CA ALA A 295 15.27 -7.55 -2.80
C ALA A 295 16.54 -6.69 -2.93
N ILE A 296 16.94 -5.99 -1.87
CA ILE A 296 18.15 -5.17 -1.86
C ILE A 296 19.44 -6.05 -1.79
N ALA A 297 19.42 -7.08 -0.96
CA ALA A 297 20.59 -7.90 -0.72
C ALA A 297 20.88 -8.89 -1.86
N ASP A 298 19.83 -9.52 -2.38
CA ASP A 298 19.93 -10.70 -3.24
C ASP A 298 19.32 -10.47 -4.64
N GLY A 299 18.77 -9.29 -4.92
CA GLY A 299 18.04 -9.00 -6.17
C GLY A 299 16.69 -9.75 -6.27
N GLY A 300 16.08 -10.07 -5.13
CA GLY A 300 14.79 -10.75 -5.07
C GLY A 300 13.66 -9.94 -5.72
N PRO A 301 12.55 -10.59 -6.12
CA PRO A 301 11.46 -9.92 -6.81
C PRO A 301 10.68 -8.98 -5.88
N VAL A 302 10.35 -7.79 -6.38
CA VAL A 302 9.45 -6.84 -5.71
C VAL A 302 8.06 -6.98 -6.33
N ARG A 303 7.09 -7.48 -5.55
CA ARG A 303 5.72 -7.73 -6.04
C ARG A 303 4.86 -6.48 -6.14
N THR A 304 5.28 -5.40 -5.53
CA THR A 304 4.61 -4.10 -5.48
C THR A 304 5.64 -3.01 -5.82
N ASP A 305 6.27 -3.17 -6.98
CA ASP A 305 7.25 -2.22 -7.48
C ASP A 305 6.59 -0.95 -8.04
N ALA A 306 7.42 0.00 -8.44
CA ALA A 306 6.92 1.26 -8.99
C ALA A 306 6.11 1.08 -10.28
N ALA A 307 6.41 0.06 -11.10
CA ALA A 307 5.66 -0.22 -12.33
C ALA A 307 4.26 -0.77 -12.00
N ASP A 308 4.14 -1.67 -11.01
CA ASP A 308 2.84 -2.14 -10.52
C ASP A 308 2.00 -1.01 -9.95
N ALA A 309 2.62 -0.09 -9.21
CA ALA A 309 1.96 1.06 -8.60
C ALA A 309 1.30 2.00 -9.63
N VAL A 310 1.91 2.20 -10.82
CA VAL A 310 1.33 3.00 -11.91
C VAL A 310 -0.06 2.47 -12.28
N HIS A 311 -0.23 1.16 -12.40
CA HIS A 311 -1.52 0.56 -12.74
C HIS A 311 -2.57 0.77 -11.65
N THR A 312 -2.19 0.67 -10.39
CA THR A 312 -3.09 0.94 -9.25
C THR A 312 -3.53 2.40 -9.24
N MET A 313 -2.59 3.34 -9.40
CA MET A 313 -2.89 4.77 -9.41
C MET A 313 -3.73 5.18 -10.62
N ALA A 314 -3.50 4.58 -11.79
CA ALA A 314 -4.32 4.83 -12.98
C ALA A 314 -5.80 4.45 -12.77
N LEU A 315 -6.07 3.34 -12.09
CA LEU A 315 -7.44 2.93 -11.75
C LEU A 315 -8.07 3.82 -10.68
N ILE A 316 -7.31 4.31 -9.72
CA ILE A 316 -7.77 5.29 -8.72
C ILE A 316 -8.17 6.59 -9.40
N ASP A 317 -7.34 7.10 -10.31
CA ASP A 317 -7.64 8.29 -11.09
C ASP A 317 -8.87 8.11 -11.97
N ALA A 318 -9.00 6.96 -12.63
CA ALA A 318 -10.17 6.63 -13.43
C ALA A 318 -11.44 6.56 -12.56
N ALA A 319 -11.36 6.03 -11.33
CA ALA A 319 -12.47 6.00 -10.39
C ALA A 319 -12.90 7.41 -9.96
N TYR A 320 -11.96 8.32 -9.69
CA TYR A 320 -12.26 9.72 -9.40
C TYR A 320 -12.97 10.38 -10.58
N ARG A 321 -12.43 10.24 -11.80
CA ARG A 321 -13.05 10.81 -13.01
C ARG A 321 -14.47 10.26 -13.25
N ALA A 322 -14.65 8.94 -13.09
CA ALA A 322 -15.97 8.29 -13.24
C ALA A 322 -16.98 8.74 -12.17
N ALA A 323 -16.52 9.19 -11.01
CA ALA A 323 -17.34 9.78 -9.95
C ALA A 323 -17.59 11.30 -10.12
N GLY A 324 -17.09 11.91 -11.20
CA GLY A 324 -17.16 13.36 -11.43
C GLY A 324 -16.22 14.19 -10.55
N LEU A 325 -15.15 13.56 -10.04
CA LEU A 325 -14.15 14.19 -9.17
C LEU A 325 -12.82 14.33 -9.89
N THR A 326 -12.02 15.29 -9.42
CA THR A 326 -10.65 15.48 -9.92
C THR A 326 -9.69 14.46 -9.27
N PRO A 327 -8.80 13.80 -10.01
CA PRO A 327 -7.67 13.08 -9.45
C PRO A 327 -6.85 13.93 -8.49
N ARG A 328 -6.26 13.32 -7.49
CA ARG A 328 -5.48 14.04 -6.48
C ARG A 328 -4.23 14.68 -7.11
N ARG A 329 -3.69 15.68 -6.44
CA ARG A 329 -2.47 16.39 -6.89
C ARG A 329 -1.36 16.23 -5.86
N PRO A 330 -0.10 16.18 -6.29
CA PRO A 330 1.04 16.28 -5.39
C PRO A 330 0.94 17.52 -4.52
N THR A 331 1.35 17.39 -3.26
CA THR A 331 1.40 18.54 -2.35
C THR A 331 2.61 19.41 -2.73
N VAL A 332 2.36 20.52 -3.40
CA VAL A 332 3.39 21.53 -3.67
C VAL A 332 3.71 22.21 -2.34
N ARG A 333 4.90 21.98 -1.80
CA ARG A 333 5.48 22.82 -0.76
C ARG A 333 6.54 23.69 -1.41
N ASN A 334 6.39 25.00 -1.27
CA ASN A 334 7.53 25.87 -1.43
C ASN A 334 8.60 25.38 -0.43
N ALA A 335 9.75 25.06 -0.96
CA ALA A 335 10.91 24.56 -0.27
C ALA A 335 11.35 25.50 0.85
#